data_38ba4f67818cc9395abc8dd8a6e015f5
#
_entry.id   38ba4f67818cc9395abc8dd8a6e015f5
#
_cell.length_a   1.000
_cell.length_b   1.000
_cell.length_c   1.000
_cell.angle_alpha   90.00
_cell.angle_beta   90.00
_cell.angle_gamma   90.00
#
_symmetry.space_group_name_H-M   'P 1'
#
loop_
_entity.id
_entity.type
_entity.pdbx_description
1 polymer ?
#
loop_
_entity_poly.entity_id
_entity_poly.type
_entity_poly.pdbx_seq_one_letter_code
_entity_poly.pdbx_strand_id
1 'polypeptide(L)'
;VTPWATIWDRAAGQKHSLHLPETWPETAIVDPDLMLTLPNSVTVQSGLDALSHALESIWNVNANPISDTFAVAAAREVMATLPALIDRPHDAQLRAQMALAALKAGLAFSNTKTALAHSISYEMTLRFGLPHGIACSFTLPMVLERAIGVDPGRDAVLGSAIGRHLWRDRDRLQRGGEDDGRVLTGLGVCTQFGQRRLRH
;
A
#
# COMPACT_ATOMS: atom_id res chain seq x y z
N VAL A 1 -1.45 -10.54 -11.92
CA VAL A 1 -2.87 -10.13 -11.96
C VAL A 1 -3.04 -8.71 -12.51
N THR A 2 -1.98 -8.10 -13.02
CA THR A 2 -1.99 -6.76 -13.62
C THR A 2 -1.19 -6.76 -14.91
N PRO A 3 -1.51 -5.88 -15.89
CA PRO A 3 -0.74 -5.77 -17.12
C PRO A 3 0.51 -4.86 -16.97
N TRP A 4 0.86 -4.51 -15.74
CA TRP A 4 1.97 -3.60 -15.49
C TRP A 4 3.28 -4.34 -15.34
N ALA A 5 4.27 -3.96 -16.14
CA ALA A 5 5.67 -4.34 -15.95
C ALA A 5 6.51 -3.07 -15.75
N THR A 6 7.19 -2.99 -14.61
CA THR A 6 8.05 -1.84 -14.27
C THR A 6 9.51 -2.22 -14.47
N ILE A 7 10.22 -1.42 -15.26
CA ILE A 7 11.66 -1.58 -15.54
C ILE A 7 12.39 -0.34 -15.02
N TRP A 8 13.36 -0.55 -14.14
CA TRP A 8 14.20 0.49 -13.58
C TRP A 8 15.50 0.57 -14.37
N ASP A 9 15.67 1.58 -15.21
CA ASP A 9 16.95 1.92 -15.83
C ASP A 9 17.74 2.84 -14.89
N ARG A 10 18.58 2.22 -14.07
CA ARG A 10 19.38 2.96 -13.09
C ARG A 10 20.49 3.78 -13.76
N ALA A 11 20.99 3.36 -14.92
CA ALA A 11 22.03 4.07 -15.64
C ALA A 11 21.50 5.36 -16.23
N ALA A 12 20.29 5.33 -16.80
CA ALA A 12 19.62 6.51 -17.32
C ALA A 12 18.86 7.32 -16.26
N GLY A 13 18.75 6.82 -15.02
CA GLY A 13 17.94 7.43 -13.96
C GLY A 13 16.44 7.47 -14.29
N GLN A 14 15.95 6.46 -15.01
CA GLN A 14 14.58 6.43 -15.52
C GLN A 14 13.82 5.19 -15.08
N LYS A 15 12.51 5.35 -14.96
CA LYS A 15 11.55 4.25 -14.79
C LYS A 15 10.72 4.12 -16.04
N HIS A 16 10.68 2.93 -16.60
CA HIS A 16 9.80 2.58 -17.70
C HIS A 16 8.65 1.74 -17.21
N SER A 17 7.44 2.01 -17.67
CA SER A 17 6.25 1.21 -17.38
C SER A 17 5.68 0.67 -18.69
N LEU A 18 5.67 -0.65 -18.81
CA LEU A 18 4.92 -1.32 -19.86
C LEU A 18 3.49 -1.54 -19.38
N HIS A 19 2.54 -1.23 -20.24
CA HIS A 19 1.12 -1.48 -20.02
C HIS A 19 0.47 -1.76 -21.38
N LEU A 20 0.50 -3.00 -21.77
CA LEU A 20 0.02 -3.48 -23.05
C LEU A 20 -1.03 -4.57 -22.84
N PRO A 21 -1.97 -4.77 -23.77
CA PRO A 21 -2.91 -5.89 -23.72
C PRO A 21 -2.21 -7.24 -23.57
N GLU A 22 -1.05 -7.40 -24.20
CA GLU A 22 -0.25 -8.63 -24.23
C GLU A 22 0.52 -8.89 -22.91
N THR A 23 0.60 -7.90 -22.01
CA THR A 23 1.29 -8.05 -20.71
C THR A 23 0.37 -8.60 -19.61
N TRP A 24 -0.92 -8.82 -19.88
CA TRP A 24 -1.77 -9.56 -18.96
C TRP A 24 -1.30 -11.01 -18.83
N PRO A 25 -1.07 -11.51 -17.61
CA PRO A 25 -0.77 -12.93 -17.43
C PRO A 25 -2.01 -13.76 -17.72
N GLU A 26 -1.86 -14.86 -18.47
CA GLU A 26 -2.95 -15.81 -18.72
C GLU A 26 -3.36 -16.53 -17.43
N THR A 27 -2.40 -16.77 -16.53
CA THR A 27 -2.62 -17.44 -15.26
C THR A 27 -1.72 -16.82 -14.20
N ALA A 28 -2.25 -16.59 -13.00
CA ALA A 28 -1.49 -16.19 -11.84
C ALA A 28 -1.58 -17.30 -10.77
N ILE A 29 -0.44 -17.88 -10.41
CA ILE A 29 -0.33 -18.88 -9.36
C ILE A 29 0.19 -18.20 -8.11
N VAL A 30 -0.56 -18.28 -7.02
CA VAL A 30 -0.17 -17.73 -5.72
C VAL A 30 0.12 -18.88 -4.78
N ASP A 31 1.42 -19.15 -4.57
CA ASP A 31 1.91 -20.20 -3.69
C ASP A 31 2.59 -19.57 -2.46
N PRO A 32 1.94 -19.60 -1.28
CA PRO A 32 2.50 -19.03 -0.06
C PRO A 32 3.78 -19.73 0.43
N ASP A 33 3.97 -21.00 0.11
CA ASP A 33 5.13 -21.79 0.57
C ASP A 33 6.44 -21.26 -0.02
N LEU A 34 6.39 -20.68 -1.23
CA LEU A 34 7.54 -20.01 -1.85
C LEU A 34 7.99 -18.75 -1.09
N MET A 35 7.15 -18.23 -0.21
CA MET A 35 7.43 -17.00 0.57
C MET A 35 7.90 -17.29 2.00
N LEU A 36 7.99 -18.55 2.43
CA LEU A 36 8.38 -18.92 3.80
C LEU A 36 9.80 -18.47 4.17
N THR A 37 10.69 -18.38 3.18
CA THR A 37 12.08 -17.95 3.38
C THR A 37 12.31 -16.47 3.09
N LEU A 38 11.25 -15.71 2.78
CA LEU A 38 11.36 -14.29 2.43
C LEU A 38 11.85 -13.47 3.64
N PRO A 39 12.92 -12.66 3.48
CA PRO A 39 13.44 -11.83 4.56
C PRO A 39 12.38 -10.82 5.08
N ASN A 40 12.42 -10.51 6.38
CA ASN A 40 11.51 -9.53 6.98
C ASN A 40 11.55 -8.17 6.28
N SER A 41 12.73 -7.72 5.86
CA SER A 41 12.87 -6.46 5.13
C SER A 41 12.07 -6.43 3.83
N VAL A 42 12.07 -7.53 3.08
CA VAL A 42 11.29 -7.65 1.83
C VAL A 42 9.80 -7.82 2.14
N THR A 43 9.46 -8.60 3.18
CA THR A 43 8.08 -8.75 3.66
C THR A 43 7.46 -7.39 4.00
N VAL A 44 8.17 -6.55 4.74
CA VAL A 44 7.71 -5.20 5.10
C VAL A 44 7.52 -4.33 3.85
N GLN A 45 8.53 -4.31 2.96
CA GLN A 45 8.48 -3.49 1.75
C GLN A 45 7.30 -3.86 0.86
N SER A 46 7.14 -5.15 0.55
CA SER A 46 6.04 -5.61 -0.31
C SER A 46 4.66 -5.50 0.36
N GLY A 47 4.59 -5.69 1.69
CA GLY A 47 3.36 -5.50 2.44
C GLY A 47 2.90 -4.04 2.46
N LEU A 48 3.82 -3.10 2.64
CA LEU A 48 3.54 -1.67 2.60
C LEU A 48 3.17 -1.20 1.18
N ASP A 49 3.77 -1.79 0.16
CA ASP A 49 3.41 -1.54 -1.23
C ASP A 49 1.98 -2.01 -1.53
N ALA A 50 1.62 -3.21 -1.08
CA ALA A 50 0.25 -3.73 -1.20
C ALA A 50 -0.77 -2.83 -0.46
N LEU A 51 -0.43 -2.30 0.72
CA LEU A 51 -1.27 -1.34 1.44
C LEU A 51 -1.45 -0.04 0.63
N SER A 52 -0.35 0.46 0.04
CA SER A 52 -0.38 1.67 -0.79
C SER A 52 -1.26 1.46 -2.03
N HIS A 53 -1.14 0.33 -2.72
CA HIS A 53 -2.01 -0.04 -3.84
C HIS A 53 -3.49 -0.06 -3.44
N ALA A 54 -3.81 -0.70 -2.32
CA ALA A 54 -5.17 -0.80 -1.83
C ALA A 54 -5.77 0.58 -1.50
N LEU A 55 -5.06 1.39 -0.71
CA LEU A 55 -5.57 2.70 -0.30
C LEU A 55 -5.65 3.68 -1.47
N GLU A 56 -4.63 3.73 -2.34
CA GLU A 56 -4.67 4.59 -3.53
C GLU A 56 -5.79 4.23 -4.49
N SER A 57 -6.18 2.96 -4.57
CA SER A 57 -7.33 2.54 -5.38
C SER A 57 -8.64 3.17 -4.90
N ILE A 58 -8.78 3.46 -3.59
CA ILE A 58 -10.02 4.02 -3.03
C ILE A 58 -10.22 5.48 -3.44
N TRP A 59 -9.17 6.32 -3.42
CA TRP A 59 -9.28 7.73 -3.81
C TRP A 59 -8.87 8.02 -5.26
N ASN A 60 -8.67 6.97 -6.05
CA ASN A 60 -8.37 7.12 -7.47
C ASN A 60 -9.59 7.64 -8.24
N VAL A 61 -9.36 8.44 -9.28
CA VAL A 61 -10.43 8.97 -10.13
C VAL A 61 -11.20 7.87 -10.90
N ASN A 62 -10.59 6.69 -11.07
CA ASN A 62 -11.20 5.52 -11.69
C ASN A 62 -11.82 4.55 -10.68
N ALA A 63 -11.87 4.93 -9.38
CA ALA A 63 -12.42 4.08 -8.35
C ALA A 63 -13.90 3.75 -8.64
N ASN A 64 -14.27 2.50 -8.40
CA ASN A 64 -15.59 1.97 -8.65
C ASN A 64 -15.94 0.89 -7.62
N PRO A 65 -17.23 0.48 -7.51
CA PRO A 65 -17.63 -0.49 -6.47
C PRO A 65 -16.90 -1.82 -6.50
N ILE A 66 -16.42 -2.26 -7.66
CA ILE A 66 -15.65 -3.52 -7.78
C ILE A 66 -14.25 -3.32 -7.19
N SER A 67 -13.54 -2.25 -7.61
CA SER A 67 -12.22 -1.94 -7.04
C SER A 67 -12.29 -1.67 -5.54
N ASP A 68 -13.34 -1.00 -5.06
CA ASP A 68 -13.56 -0.70 -3.64
C ASP A 68 -13.67 -1.97 -2.80
N THR A 69 -14.39 -2.97 -3.31
CA THR A 69 -14.55 -4.26 -2.62
C THR A 69 -13.20 -4.92 -2.36
N PHE A 70 -12.34 -4.98 -3.36
CA PHE A 70 -11.00 -5.54 -3.22
C PHE A 70 -10.08 -4.65 -2.38
N ALA A 71 -10.12 -3.34 -2.58
CA ALA A 71 -9.27 -2.38 -1.88
C ALA A 71 -9.52 -2.37 -0.37
N VAL A 72 -10.79 -2.34 0.05
CA VAL A 72 -11.19 -2.36 1.46
C VAL A 72 -10.74 -3.67 2.12
N ALA A 73 -10.99 -4.81 1.46
CA ALA A 73 -10.58 -6.11 1.99
C ALA A 73 -9.04 -6.19 2.11
N ALA A 74 -8.32 -5.79 1.06
CA ALA A 74 -6.86 -5.79 1.04
C ALA A 74 -6.26 -4.90 2.15
N ALA A 75 -6.71 -3.66 2.28
CA ALA A 75 -6.19 -2.73 3.29
C ALA A 75 -6.37 -3.28 4.71
N ARG A 76 -7.56 -3.81 5.03
CA ARG A 76 -7.86 -4.42 6.34
C ARG A 76 -6.97 -5.63 6.62
N GLU A 77 -6.85 -6.52 5.64
CA GLU A 77 -6.08 -7.75 5.78
C GLU A 77 -4.58 -7.46 5.91
N VAL A 78 -4.03 -6.53 5.12
CA VAL A 78 -2.62 -6.12 5.26
C VAL A 78 -2.36 -5.54 6.64
N MET A 79 -3.19 -4.59 7.11
CA MET A 79 -3.01 -3.97 8.42
C MET A 79 -3.14 -4.95 9.58
N ALA A 80 -3.98 -5.97 9.45
CA ALA A 80 -4.13 -7.01 10.47
C ALA A 80 -3.01 -8.04 10.44
N THR A 81 -2.54 -8.42 9.24
CA THR A 81 -1.63 -9.57 9.06
C THR A 81 -0.16 -9.17 9.12
N LEU A 82 0.21 -8.03 8.52
CA LEU A 82 1.62 -7.65 8.37
C LEU A 82 2.37 -7.54 9.70
N PRO A 83 1.83 -6.92 10.77
CA PRO A 83 2.51 -6.88 12.08
C PRO A 83 2.78 -8.27 12.65
N ALA A 84 1.77 -9.15 12.64
CA ALA A 84 1.91 -10.52 13.13
C ALA A 84 2.88 -11.36 12.29
N LEU A 85 2.94 -11.12 10.98
CA LEU A 85 3.85 -11.80 10.07
C LEU A 85 5.32 -11.38 10.29
N ILE A 86 5.56 -10.13 10.68
CA ILE A 86 6.91 -9.65 11.03
C ILE A 86 7.43 -10.37 12.27
N ASP A 87 6.57 -10.60 13.26
CA ASP A 87 6.92 -11.30 14.49
C ASP A 87 7.08 -12.82 14.27
N ARG A 88 6.35 -13.37 13.29
CA ARG A 88 6.33 -14.81 12.96
C ARG A 88 6.57 -15.03 11.45
N PRO A 89 7.78 -14.75 10.94
CA PRO A 89 8.05 -14.67 9.49
C PRO A 89 7.92 -16.01 8.75
N HIS A 90 7.96 -17.14 9.45
CA HIS A 90 7.84 -18.49 8.89
C HIS A 90 6.46 -19.13 9.11
N ASP A 91 5.48 -18.37 9.59
CA ASP A 91 4.10 -18.83 9.76
C ASP A 91 3.41 -18.92 8.39
N ALA A 92 3.18 -20.15 7.92
CA ALA A 92 2.60 -20.42 6.60
C ALA A 92 1.19 -19.83 6.44
N GLN A 93 0.39 -19.83 7.54
CA GLN A 93 -0.95 -19.27 7.49
C GLN A 93 -0.93 -17.75 7.32
N LEU A 94 -0.04 -17.04 8.04
CA LEU A 94 0.15 -15.60 7.87
C LEU A 94 0.70 -15.26 6.49
N ARG A 95 1.61 -16.09 5.94
CA ARG A 95 2.10 -15.92 4.56
C ARG A 95 0.95 -16.05 3.56
N ALA A 96 0.10 -17.05 3.71
CA ALA A 96 -1.06 -17.23 2.84
C ALA A 96 -2.05 -16.06 2.93
N GLN A 97 -2.34 -15.58 4.14
CA GLN A 97 -3.20 -14.40 4.35
C GLN A 97 -2.60 -13.16 3.70
N MET A 98 -1.30 -12.90 3.88
CA MET A 98 -0.63 -11.76 3.29
C MET A 98 -0.58 -11.83 1.76
N ALA A 99 -0.33 -13.01 1.20
CA ALA A 99 -0.37 -13.24 -0.25
C ALA A 99 -1.74 -12.94 -0.84
N LEU A 100 -2.81 -13.40 -0.17
CA LEU A 100 -4.19 -13.14 -0.58
C LEU A 100 -4.54 -11.65 -0.47
N ALA A 101 -4.09 -10.97 0.56
CA ALA A 101 -4.27 -9.53 0.72
C ALA A 101 -3.57 -8.75 -0.41
N ALA A 102 -2.32 -9.12 -0.74
CA ALA A 102 -1.58 -8.52 -1.85
C ALA A 102 -2.24 -8.79 -3.22
N LEU A 103 -2.78 -9.99 -3.42
CA LEU A 103 -3.56 -10.33 -4.62
C LEU A 103 -4.79 -9.43 -4.77
N LYS A 104 -5.55 -9.23 -3.67
CA LYS A 104 -6.72 -8.32 -3.67
C LYS A 104 -6.30 -6.87 -3.97
N ALA A 105 -5.19 -6.39 -3.39
CA ALA A 105 -4.65 -5.07 -3.72
C ALA A 105 -4.31 -4.96 -5.22
N GLY A 106 -3.71 -6.00 -5.79
CA GLY A 106 -3.44 -6.11 -7.22
C GLY A 106 -4.71 -6.02 -8.07
N LEU A 107 -5.75 -6.75 -7.69
CA LEU A 107 -7.06 -6.71 -8.37
C LEU A 107 -7.74 -5.33 -8.25
N ALA A 108 -7.59 -4.65 -7.12
CA ALA A 108 -8.10 -3.30 -6.95
C ALA A 108 -7.42 -2.32 -7.91
N PHE A 109 -6.09 -2.19 -7.84
CA PHE A 109 -5.38 -1.19 -8.63
C PHE A 109 -5.30 -1.54 -10.12
N SER A 110 -5.48 -2.78 -10.53
CA SER A 110 -5.61 -3.16 -11.94
C SER A 110 -6.82 -2.48 -12.61
N ASN A 111 -7.86 -2.18 -11.83
CA ASN A 111 -9.03 -1.44 -12.28
C ASN A 111 -8.86 0.08 -12.22
N THR A 112 -8.06 0.61 -11.29
CA THR A 112 -8.01 2.05 -11.00
C THR A 112 -6.72 2.72 -11.42
N LYS A 113 -5.61 1.97 -11.49
CA LYS A 113 -4.22 2.44 -11.48
C LYS A 113 -3.79 2.92 -10.09
N THR A 114 -2.52 3.32 -9.97
CA THR A 114 -1.96 3.96 -8.77
C THR A 114 -2.20 5.48 -8.81
N ALA A 115 -1.85 6.19 -7.73
CA ALA A 115 -2.07 7.62 -7.60
C ALA A 115 -0.79 8.34 -7.12
N LEU A 116 -0.97 9.38 -6.29
CA LEU A 116 0.08 10.35 -5.96
C LEU A 116 1.25 9.75 -5.16
N ALA A 117 1.00 8.85 -4.20
CA ALA A 117 2.06 8.24 -3.39
C ALA A 117 3.04 7.44 -4.25
N HIS A 118 2.53 6.65 -5.20
CA HIS A 118 3.36 5.96 -6.18
C HIS A 118 4.12 6.92 -7.10
N SER A 119 3.47 7.99 -7.57
CA SER A 119 4.14 8.99 -8.43
C SER A 119 5.32 9.65 -7.73
N ILE A 120 5.19 10.01 -6.46
CA ILE A 120 6.27 10.58 -5.64
C ILE A 120 7.37 9.54 -5.38
N SER A 121 6.99 8.27 -5.16
CA SER A 121 7.93 7.19 -4.83
C SER A 121 9.00 6.97 -5.89
N TYR A 122 8.73 7.26 -7.15
CA TYR A 122 9.69 7.05 -8.24
C TYR A 122 10.93 7.90 -8.07
N GLU A 123 10.78 9.18 -7.77
CA GLU A 123 11.91 10.07 -7.49
C GLU A 123 12.68 9.63 -6.24
N MET A 124 11.96 9.22 -5.20
CA MET A 124 12.56 8.73 -3.96
C MET A 124 13.40 7.47 -4.18
N THR A 125 12.89 6.55 -5.01
CA THR A 125 13.63 5.33 -5.36
C THR A 125 14.83 5.62 -6.27
N LEU A 126 14.67 6.44 -7.30
CA LEU A 126 15.72 6.73 -8.27
C LEU A 126 16.86 7.58 -7.69
N ARG A 127 16.52 8.66 -6.95
CA ARG A 127 17.52 9.60 -6.44
C ARG A 127 18.13 9.20 -5.11
N PHE A 128 17.34 8.60 -4.24
CA PHE A 128 17.76 8.29 -2.87
C PHE A 128 17.94 6.79 -2.60
N GLY A 129 17.65 5.94 -3.59
CA GLY A 129 17.80 4.49 -3.46
C GLY A 129 16.85 3.84 -2.47
N LEU A 130 15.76 4.52 -2.08
CA LEU A 130 14.78 3.94 -1.16
C LEU A 130 14.07 2.75 -1.84
N PRO A 131 13.87 1.64 -1.13
CA PRO A 131 13.04 0.55 -1.63
C PRO A 131 11.64 1.05 -1.99
N HIS A 132 11.10 0.61 -3.13
CA HIS A 132 9.87 1.15 -3.70
C HIS A 132 8.69 1.15 -2.73
N GLY A 133 8.39 0.02 -2.07
CA GLY A 133 7.28 -0.05 -1.12
C GLY A 133 7.46 0.84 0.12
N ILE A 134 8.71 1.10 0.54
CA ILE A 134 8.99 2.10 1.58
C ILE A 134 8.73 3.51 1.06
N ALA A 135 9.18 3.81 -0.17
CA ALA A 135 8.99 5.12 -0.78
C ALA A 135 7.50 5.45 -0.99
N CYS A 136 6.67 4.48 -1.43
CA CYS A 136 5.22 4.63 -1.54
C CYS A 136 4.57 4.89 -0.18
N SER A 137 4.89 4.07 0.82
CA SER A 137 4.29 4.14 2.14
C SER A 137 4.71 5.37 2.94
N PHE A 138 5.88 5.93 2.68
CA PHE A 138 6.38 7.11 3.37
C PHE A 138 5.47 8.34 3.17
N THR A 139 4.95 8.53 1.96
CA THR A 139 4.09 9.67 1.63
C THR A 139 2.60 9.36 1.84
N LEU A 140 2.25 8.09 2.01
CA LEU A 140 0.87 7.63 2.11
C LEU A 140 0.04 8.35 3.18
N PRO A 141 0.54 8.59 4.41
CA PRO A 141 -0.20 9.35 5.43
C PRO A 141 -0.58 10.76 4.97
N MET A 142 0.35 11.49 4.38
CA MET A 142 0.11 12.87 3.89
C MET A 142 -0.89 12.89 2.73
N VAL A 143 -0.83 11.90 1.84
CA VAL A 143 -1.77 11.76 0.72
C VAL A 143 -3.15 11.41 1.23
N LEU A 144 -3.24 10.51 2.23
CA LEU A 144 -4.51 10.15 2.88
C LEU A 144 -5.18 11.36 3.52
N GLU A 145 -4.45 12.17 4.28
CA GLU A 145 -4.97 13.41 4.88
C GLU A 145 -5.56 14.35 3.84
N ARG A 146 -4.93 14.46 2.67
CA ARG A 146 -5.41 15.29 1.56
C ARG A 146 -6.61 14.70 0.83
N ALA A 147 -6.76 13.39 0.84
CA ALA A 147 -7.89 12.69 0.23
C ALA A 147 -9.17 12.78 1.08
N ILE A 148 -9.02 12.88 2.41
CA ILE A 148 -10.13 12.96 3.36
C ILE A 148 -10.87 14.31 3.21
N GLY A 149 -12.21 14.25 3.14
CA GLY A 149 -13.07 15.41 3.05
C GLY A 149 -13.27 15.98 1.64
N VAL A 150 -12.66 15.37 0.63
CA VAL A 150 -12.83 15.79 -0.77
C VAL A 150 -14.13 15.21 -1.38
N ASP A 151 -14.42 13.95 -1.09
CA ASP A 151 -15.61 13.24 -1.60
C ASP A 151 -16.22 12.38 -0.49
N PRO A 152 -17.46 12.70 -0.03
CA PRO A 152 -18.10 11.93 1.03
C PRO A 152 -18.30 10.45 0.71
N GLY A 153 -18.47 10.07 -0.56
CA GLY A 153 -18.58 8.68 -0.99
C GLY A 153 -17.24 7.94 -0.81
N ARG A 154 -16.16 8.56 -1.22
CA ARG A 154 -14.80 8.02 -1.03
C ARG A 154 -14.43 7.96 0.46
N ASP A 155 -14.84 8.95 1.22
CA ASP A 155 -14.69 9.00 2.67
C ASP A 155 -15.35 7.80 3.36
N ALA A 156 -16.55 7.43 2.96
CA ALA A 156 -17.24 6.26 3.51
C ALA A 156 -16.50 4.95 3.22
N VAL A 157 -15.94 4.81 2.02
CA VAL A 157 -15.13 3.65 1.62
C VAL A 157 -13.81 3.62 2.41
N LEU A 158 -13.11 4.75 2.52
CA LEU A 158 -11.90 4.88 3.34
C LEU A 158 -12.16 4.51 4.81
N GLY A 159 -13.23 5.03 5.40
CA GLY A 159 -13.63 4.69 6.76
C GLY A 159 -13.91 3.20 6.94
N SER A 160 -14.39 2.53 5.89
CA SER A 160 -14.55 1.08 5.89
C SER A 160 -13.21 0.34 5.82
N ALA A 161 -12.22 0.88 5.10
CA ALA A 161 -10.89 0.28 4.96
C ALA A 161 -10.06 0.41 6.24
N ILE A 162 -9.94 1.60 6.80
CA ILE A 162 -9.05 1.90 7.94
C ILE A 162 -9.71 1.76 9.32
N GLY A 163 -11.02 1.56 9.37
CA GLY A 163 -11.80 1.45 10.61
C GLY A 163 -12.41 2.77 11.07
N ARG A 164 -13.67 2.70 11.51
CA ARG A 164 -14.46 3.88 11.90
C ARG A 164 -13.91 4.64 13.10
N HIS A 165 -13.17 4.00 13.98
CA HIS A 165 -12.58 4.66 15.15
C HIS A 165 -11.42 5.60 14.76
N LEU A 166 -10.60 5.20 13.77
CA LEU A 166 -9.55 6.05 13.22
C LEU A 166 -10.14 7.21 12.41
N TRP A 167 -11.32 6.98 11.81
CA TRP A 167 -12.05 7.98 11.04
C TRP A 167 -12.71 9.07 11.88
N ARG A 168 -13.16 8.79 13.10
CA ARG A 168 -13.80 9.78 13.99
C ARG A 168 -12.84 10.85 14.51
N ASP A 169 -11.54 10.59 14.49
CA ASP A 169 -10.52 11.57 14.87
C ASP A 169 -10.17 12.58 13.75
N ARG A 170 -10.79 12.47 12.56
CA ARG A 170 -10.56 13.37 11.41
C ARG A 170 -10.81 14.85 11.74
N ASP A 171 -11.85 15.14 12.54
CA ASP A 171 -12.19 16.52 12.95
C ASP A 171 -11.11 17.15 13.85
N ARG A 172 -10.28 16.30 14.46
CA ARG A 172 -9.10 16.69 15.23
C ARG A 172 -7.90 16.95 14.31
N LEU A 173 -7.73 16.14 13.27
CA LEU A 173 -6.69 16.30 12.24
C LEU A 173 -6.89 17.60 11.44
N GLN A 174 -8.13 17.91 11.06
CA GLN A 174 -8.45 19.16 10.34
C GLN A 174 -8.28 20.43 11.18
N ARG A 175 -8.24 20.33 12.52
CA ARG A 175 -8.08 21.46 13.43
C ARG A 175 -6.64 21.72 13.86
N GLY A 176 -5.64 21.09 13.24
CA GLY A 176 -4.22 21.42 13.44
C GLY A 176 -3.71 21.19 14.87
N GLY A 177 -4.17 20.14 15.54
CA GLY A 177 -3.65 19.75 16.85
C GLY A 177 -2.31 19.06 16.74
N GLU A 178 -1.33 19.48 17.52
CA GLU A 178 0.06 18.98 17.56
C GLU A 178 0.25 17.50 17.97
N ASP A 179 -0.82 16.70 18.01
CA ASP A 179 -0.78 15.28 18.46
C ASP A 179 -1.09 14.30 17.32
N ASP A 180 -0.50 14.54 16.16
CA ASP A 180 -0.77 13.91 14.85
C ASP A 180 -0.30 12.45 14.74
N GLY A 181 0.32 11.91 15.80
CA GLY A 181 0.90 10.56 15.77
C GLY A 181 -0.13 9.41 15.77
N ARG A 182 -1.40 9.61 16.12
CA ARG A 182 -2.31 8.51 16.48
C ARG A 182 -3.17 7.93 15.36
N VAL A 183 -3.56 8.69 14.36
CA VAL A 183 -4.18 8.12 13.13
C VAL A 183 -3.12 7.38 12.35
N LEU A 184 -1.90 7.91 12.37
CA LEU A 184 -0.72 7.32 11.78
C LEU A 184 -0.18 6.13 12.60
N THR A 185 -0.49 6.01 13.90
CA THR A 185 -0.14 4.84 14.73
C THR A 185 -1.05 3.65 14.48
N GLY A 186 -2.26 3.83 13.96
CA GLY A 186 -3.03 2.72 13.38
C GLY A 186 -2.44 2.25 12.02
N LEU A 187 -1.78 3.15 11.28
CA LEU A 187 -0.83 2.88 10.20
C LEU A 187 0.61 2.74 10.73
N GLY A 188 0.79 2.51 12.01
CA GLY A 188 2.07 2.53 12.77
C GLY A 188 3.17 1.62 12.21
N VAL A 189 2.78 0.69 11.33
CA VAL A 189 3.71 -0.06 10.49
C VAL A 189 4.45 0.89 9.54
N CYS A 190 3.79 1.93 8.99
CA CYS A 190 4.41 2.85 8.03
C CYS A 190 5.41 3.82 8.67
N THR A 191 5.09 4.37 9.85
CA THR A 191 5.92 5.44 10.45
C THR A 191 7.07 4.92 11.30
N GLN A 192 6.90 3.82 12.06
CA GLN A 192 7.97 3.28 12.91
C GLN A 192 9.07 2.59 12.10
N PHE A 193 8.74 1.94 10.98
CA PHE A 193 9.75 1.29 10.15
C PHE A 193 10.52 2.28 9.27
N GLY A 194 9.91 3.34 8.78
CA GLY A 194 10.59 4.43 8.08
C GLY A 194 11.59 5.15 8.98
N GLN A 195 11.21 5.45 10.22
CA GLN A 195 12.07 6.17 11.18
C GLN A 195 13.23 5.33 11.73
N ARG A 196 13.09 4.01 11.88
CA ARG A 196 14.19 3.15 12.35
C ARG A 196 15.30 2.95 11.32
N ARG A 197 15.04 3.07 10.03
CA ARG A 197 16.07 2.90 8.97
C ARG A 197 16.77 4.20 8.56
N LEU A 198 16.25 5.36 8.92
CA LEU A 198 16.92 6.65 8.67
C LEU A 198 17.99 6.98 9.74
N ARG A 199 18.17 6.11 10.74
CA ARG A 199 19.17 6.30 11.83
C ARG A 199 20.40 5.37 11.76
N HIS A 200 20.57 4.62 10.65
CA HIS A 200 21.76 3.77 10.45
C HIS A 200 22.35 3.99 9.07
#